data_311e5c4b2ce6e54f1241d0b23d073404
#
_entry.id   311e5c4b2ce6e54f1241d0b23d073404
#
_cell.length_a   1.000
_cell.length_b   1.000
_cell.length_c   1.000
_cell.angle_alpha   90.00
_cell.angle_beta   90.00
_cell.angle_gamma   90.00
#
_symmetry.space_group_name_H-M   'P 1'
#
loop_
_entity.id
_entity.type
_entity.pdbx_description
1 polymer ?
#
loop_
_entity_poly.entity_id
_entity_poly.type
_entity_poly.pdbx_seq_one_letter_code
_entity_poly.pdbx_strand_id
1 'polypeptide(L)'
;MKKKLTHPEQLEKWKKKVISRRNAYDKVIVISSGTCGQARGSLPLIEAVKDELQRRGLEERIGIEITGCHGFCELEPNLIIYPRGIFYKNLGVEDVPKIIENSILKDKVIQSLIYEDPRSGRRISLQKDIPFYRKQLRLLTENNFRVDPTRIETYIAVDGYQALAKAIFDMTSEEVIREIKASGLRGRGGAGFPTGLKWEICRNSNSEIKYIICNADEGDPGAYMDRSLLEGNPHSVIEGMIIGAYAIGAKEGFIYVRTEYPLAVKHVLKALEDAREYGLLGSNILGSEFNFDLHVVEGAGAFVSGEETSLMASIEGRRAFPRQRPPFPAQEGLWGKPTNINNVETWANVPLIINRGAEWYSQIGTKGSKGTKIFSLVGKINNTGLVEVPMGIKLREIIYDIGGGIKDKKRFKAIQTGGPSGGCIPAEKLDLPVDYDSLSEAGSIMGSGGMIVMDEETCMVNVALYFLQFTQDESCGKCVPCRMGTKQMAEILAKITRGEGEEEDLGILEDLAKTVKSASLCGLGQTAPNPVLTTLRYFRKEYEAHIREKACPALQCKELIVYYILPEKCVGCL
;
A
#
# COMPACT_ATOMS: atom_id res chain seq x y z
N MET A 1 11.23 29.55 -18.94
CA MET A 1 9.85 29.51 -18.39
C MET A 1 9.12 28.31 -18.99
N LYS A 2 8.74 27.33 -18.18
CA LYS A 2 7.81 26.25 -18.59
C LYS A 2 6.49 26.92 -18.97
N LYS A 3 5.90 26.50 -20.08
CA LYS A 3 4.70 27.17 -20.61
C LYS A 3 3.47 26.66 -19.82
N LYS A 4 2.82 27.55 -19.05
CA LYS A 4 1.59 27.26 -18.32
C LYS A 4 0.51 26.73 -19.28
N LEU A 5 -0.11 25.60 -18.93
CA LEU A 5 -1.23 25.03 -19.68
C LEU A 5 -2.50 25.84 -19.38
N THR A 6 -3.17 26.29 -20.41
CA THR A 6 -4.38 27.11 -20.35
C THR A 6 -5.55 26.50 -21.10
N HIS A 7 -5.35 25.34 -21.73
CA HIS A 7 -6.37 24.62 -22.48
C HIS A 7 -6.11 23.11 -22.48
N PRO A 8 -7.14 22.25 -22.40
CA PRO A 8 -7.02 20.79 -22.43
C PRO A 8 -6.23 20.25 -23.62
N GLU A 9 -6.39 20.83 -24.81
CA GLU A 9 -5.69 20.39 -26.03
C GLU A 9 -4.15 20.44 -25.92
N GLN A 10 -3.63 21.26 -25.01
CA GLN A 10 -2.19 21.36 -24.80
C GLN A 10 -1.64 20.11 -24.11
N LEU A 11 -2.42 19.41 -23.29
CA LEU A 11 -2.04 18.13 -22.70
C LEU A 11 -1.76 17.09 -23.78
N GLU A 12 -2.64 17.00 -24.80
CA GLU A 12 -2.45 16.06 -25.90
C GLU A 12 -1.24 16.40 -26.77
N LYS A 13 -0.95 17.68 -26.98
CA LYS A 13 0.27 18.12 -27.68
C LYS A 13 1.54 17.75 -26.89
N TRP A 14 1.53 17.91 -25.57
CA TRP A 14 2.64 17.51 -24.70
C TRP A 14 2.83 15.98 -24.70
N LYS A 15 1.77 15.21 -24.56
CA LYS A 15 1.77 13.75 -24.64
C LYS A 15 2.47 13.27 -25.92
N LYS A 16 2.03 13.76 -27.10
CA LYS A 16 2.63 13.41 -28.40
C LYS A 16 4.13 13.74 -28.45
N LYS A 17 4.53 14.89 -27.93
CA LYS A 17 5.94 15.32 -27.90
C LYS A 17 6.80 14.41 -27.02
N VAL A 18 6.33 14.03 -25.83
CA VAL A 18 7.06 13.16 -24.90
C VAL A 18 7.20 11.75 -25.48
N ILE A 19 6.10 11.19 -26.01
CA ILE A 19 6.10 9.87 -26.66
C ILE A 19 7.06 9.87 -27.86
N SER A 20 7.04 10.89 -28.70
CA SER A 20 7.96 11.00 -29.85
C SER A 20 9.43 11.01 -29.42
N ARG A 21 9.77 11.73 -28.36
CA ARG A 21 11.14 11.73 -27.80
C ARG A 21 11.55 10.35 -27.28
N ARG A 22 10.66 9.68 -26.54
CA ARG A 22 10.92 8.34 -26.03
C ARG A 22 11.14 7.33 -27.16
N ASN A 23 10.34 7.42 -28.22
CA ASN A 23 10.41 6.54 -29.38
C ASN A 23 11.63 6.85 -30.30
N ALA A 24 12.35 7.93 -30.08
CA ALA A 24 13.58 8.23 -30.79
C ALA A 24 14.77 7.38 -30.31
N TYR A 25 14.68 6.78 -29.11
CA TYR A 25 15.69 5.84 -28.61
C TYR A 25 15.53 4.45 -29.23
N ASP A 26 16.62 3.80 -29.57
CA ASP A 26 16.65 2.40 -30.04
C ASP A 26 16.17 1.45 -28.93
N LYS A 27 16.61 1.72 -27.70
CA LYS A 27 16.25 0.98 -26.48
C LYS A 27 16.12 1.94 -25.31
N VAL A 28 15.30 1.55 -24.30
CA VAL A 28 15.14 2.28 -23.05
C VAL A 28 15.42 1.35 -21.89
N ILE A 29 16.31 1.77 -21.00
CA ILE A 29 16.59 1.09 -19.73
C ILE A 29 15.74 1.75 -18.66
N VAL A 30 14.80 0.99 -18.07
CA VAL A 30 13.94 1.44 -16.99
C VAL A 30 14.45 0.85 -15.67
N ILE A 31 14.78 1.70 -14.69
CA ILE A 31 15.37 1.29 -13.42
C ILE A 31 14.42 1.66 -12.28
N SER A 32 14.08 0.66 -11.45
CA SER A 32 13.31 0.86 -10.22
C SER A 32 14.13 1.59 -9.16
N SER A 33 13.59 2.68 -8.59
CA SER A 33 14.30 3.49 -7.59
C SER A 33 13.37 4.04 -6.48
N GLY A 34 12.43 3.23 -6.00
CA GLY A 34 11.71 3.51 -4.75
C GLY A 34 12.60 3.26 -3.53
N THR A 35 12.09 3.54 -2.33
CA THR A 35 12.84 3.39 -1.07
C THR A 35 13.55 2.03 -0.93
N CYS A 36 12.89 0.91 -1.26
CA CYS A 36 13.51 -0.42 -1.19
C CYS A 36 14.65 -0.58 -2.20
N GLY A 37 14.48 -0.07 -3.42
CA GLY A 37 15.52 -0.10 -4.46
C GLY A 37 16.73 0.74 -4.05
N GLN A 38 16.51 1.96 -3.53
CA GLN A 38 17.59 2.84 -3.07
C GLN A 38 18.38 2.21 -1.91
N ALA A 39 17.69 1.62 -0.94
CA ALA A 39 18.32 0.92 0.17
C ALA A 39 19.18 -0.28 -0.27
N ARG A 40 18.88 -0.87 -1.44
CA ARG A 40 19.64 -2.00 -2.00
C ARG A 40 20.62 -1.60 -3.12
N GLY A 41 20.83 -0.29 -3.35
CA GLY A 41 21.88 0.21 -4.24
C GLY A 41 21.42 0.64 -5.64
N SER A 42 20.13 0.97 -5.85
CA SER A 42 19.67 1.45 -7.17
C SER A 42 20.31 2.79 -7.59
N LEU A 43 20.67 3.68 -6.64
CA LEU A 43 21.32 4.95 -6.98
C LEU A 43 22.71 4.75 -7.57
N PRO A 44 23.66 4.00 -6.96
CA PRO A 44 24.92 3.65 -7.60
C PRO A 44 24.75 2.92 -8.93
N LEU A 45 23.76 2.04 -9.06
CA LEU A 45 23.45 1.34 -10.32
C LEU A 45 23.07 2.32 -11.43
N ILE A 46 22.23 3.32 -11.14
CA ILE A 46 21.80 4.36 -12.08
C ILE A 46 23.00 5.16 -12.60
N GLU A 47 23.87 5.60 -11.69
CA GLU A 47 25.07 6.36 -12.09
C GLU A 47 26.02 5.48 -12.92
N ALA A 48 26.25 4.22 -12.54
CA ALA A 48 27.07 3.31 -13.33
C ALA A 48 26.50 3.07 -14.75
N VAL A 49 25.17 2.99 -14.90
CA VAL A 49 24.54 2.87 -16.24
C VAL A 49 24.78 4.14 -17.06
N LYS A 50 24.63 5.34 -16.47
CA LYS A 50 24.90 6.60 -17.16
C LYS A 50 26.35 6.69 -17.63
N ASP A 51 27.29 6.43 -16.72
CA ASP A 51 28.74 6.50 -17.00
C ASP A 51 29.14 5.51 -18.11
N GLU A 52 28.59 4.27 -18.07
CA GLU A 52 28.92 3.27 -19.08
C GLU A 52 28.32 3.61 -20.46
N LEU A 53 27.12 4.19 -20.52
CA LEU A 53 26.54 4.68 -21.78
C LEU A 53 27.37 5.84 -22.33
N GLN A 54 27.77 6.80 -21.49
CA GLN A 54 28.62 7.92 -21.86
C GLN A 54 29.99 7.43 -22.37
N ARG A 55 30.64 6.55 -21.65
CA ARG A 55 31.93 5.98 -22.02
C ARG A 55 31.89 5.32 -23.40
N ARG A 56 30.74 4.78 -23.81
CA ARG A 56 30.54 4.11 -25.11
C ARG A 56 29.91 5.01 -26.18
N GLY A 57 29.56 6.25 -25.89
CA GLY A 57 28.90 7.18 -26.82
C GLY A 57 27.50 6.72 -27.23
N LEU A 58 26.72 6.15 -26.29
CA LEU A 58 25.40 5.57 -26.54
C LEU A 58 24.23 6.44 -26.05
N GLU A 59 24.47 7.59 -25.43
CA GLU A 59 23.45 8.44 -24.76
C GLU A 59 22.34 8.92 -25.71
N GLU A 60 22.68 9.19 -26.98
CA GLU A 60 21.72 9.62 -27.99
C GLU A 60 20.83 8.46 -28.51
N ARG A 61 21.25 7.22 -28.29
CA ARG A 61 20.58 6.02 -28.81
C ARG A 61 19.83 5.22 -27.73
N ILE A 62 20.28 5.33 -26.49
CA ILE A 62 19.75 4.54 -25.37
C ILE A 62 19.20 5.47 -24.31
N GLY A 63 17.88 5.42 -24.09
CA GLY A 63 17.22 6.18 -23.05
C GLY A 63 17.36 5.53 -21.68
N ILE A 64 17.40 6.34 -20.63
CA ILE A 64 17.29 5.91 -19.22
C ILE A 64 16.03 6.53 -18.64
N GLU A 65 15.21 5.72 -18.01
CA GLU A 65 14.04 6.15 -17.23
C GLU A 65 14.19 5.64 -15.79
N ILE A 66 14.11 6.56 -14.84
CA ILE A 66 14.14 6.23 -13.40
C ILE A 66 12.72 6.30 -12.91
N THR A 67 12.21 5.16 -12.43
CA THR A 67 10.80 5.04 -12.06
C THR A 67 10.64 4.69 -10.58
N GLY A 68 9.40 4.71 -10.09
CA GLY A 68 9.06 4.24 -8.76
C GLY A 68 9.26 2.73 -8.60
N CYS A 69 8.80 2.20 -7.47
CA CYS A 69 8.90 0.77 -7.16
C CYS A 69 8.10 -0.07 -8.17
N HIS A 70 8.76 -1.06 -8.79
CA HIS A 70 8.10 -2.02 -9.68
C HIS A 70 7.21 -3.04 -8.95
N GLY A 71 7.22 -3.01 -7.62
CA GLY A 71 6.42 -3.87 -6.76
C GLY A 71 7.10 -5.18 -6.34
N PHE A 72 8.18 -5.61 -6.96
CA PHE A 72 8.85 -6.87 -6.64
C PHE A 72 10.07 -6.65 -5.75
N CYS A 73 9.83 -6.39 -4.46
CA CYS A 73 10.84 -5.96 -3.50
C CYS A 73 11.97 -6.98 -3.26
N GLU A 74 11.68 -8.28 -3.37
CA GLU A 74 12.68 -9.35 -3.22
C GLU A 74 13.80 -9.25 -4.28
N LEU A 75 13.49 -8.71 -5.47
CA LEU A 75 14.37 -8.69 -6.64
C LEU A 75 15.04 -7.31 -6.90
N GLU A 76 14.96 -6.39 -5.97
CA GLU A 76 15.64 -5.08 -6.07
C GLU A 76 17.15 -5.19 -5.80
N PRO A 77 18.01 -4.37 -6.44
CA PRO A 77 17.68 -3.48 -7.56
C PRO A 77 17.37 -4.27 -8.83
N ASN A 78 16.42 -3.77 -9.60
CA ASN A 78 16.06 -4.40 -10.88
C ASN A 78 15.97 -3.37 -12.01
N LEU A 79 16.11 -3.85 -13.24
CA LEU A 79 15.90 -3.05 -14.43
C LEU A 79 15.16 -3.83 -15.53
N ILE A 80 14.54 -3.07 -16.44
CA ILE A 80 13.84 -3.61 -17.61
C ILE A 80 14.40 -2.94 -18.86
N ILE A 81 14.67 -3.72 -19.91
CA ILE A 81 15.16 -3.22 -21.21
C ILE A 81 14.03 -3.32 -22.25
N TYR A 82 13.51 -2.18 -22.67
CA TYR A 82 12.52 -2.08 -23.75
C TYR A 82 13.20 -1.88 -25.12
N PRO A 83 12.52 -2.28 -26.24
CA PRO A 83 11.13 -2.74 -26.32
C PRO A 83 10.89 -4.20 -25.95
N ARG A 84 11.93 -5.03 -25.78
CA ARG A 84 11.76 -6.48 -25.53
C ARG A 84 11.14 -6.80 -24.16
N GLY A 85 11.32 -5.93 -23.16
CA GLY A 85 10.85 -6.17 -21.79
C GLY A 85 11.73 -7.16 -21.01
N ILE A 86 13.05 -7.22 -21.30
CA ILE A 86 13.99 -8.09 -20.59
C ILE A 86 14.14 -7.58 -19.16
N PHE A 87 13.86 -8.45 -18.18
CA PHE A 87 13.92 -8.14 -16.76
C PHE A 87 15.18 -8.76 -16.12
N TYR A 88 15.96 -7.93 -15.45
CA TYR A 88 17.12 -8.33 -14.66
C TYR A 88 16.95 -7.98 -13.19
N LYS A 89 17.40 -8.86 -12.30
CA LYS A 89 17.18 -8.81 -10.86
C LYS A 89 18.48 -8.75 -10.05
N ASN A 90 18.36 -8.22 -8.81
CA ASN A 90 19.44 -8.23 -7.81
C ASN A 90 20.77 -7.71 -8.35
N LEU A 91 20.72 -6.57 -9.04
CA LEU A 91 21.84 -6.04 -9.81
C LEU A 91 22.83 -5.27 -8.93
N GLY A 92 24.12 -5.50 -9.18
CA GLY A 92 25.23 -4.68 -8.71
C GLY A 92 25.77 -3.76 -9.82
N VAL A 93 26.61 -2.82 -9.44
CA VAL A 93 27.32 -1.94 -10.41
C VAL A 93 28.24 -2.73 -11.33
N GLU A 94 28.76 -3.86 -10.87
CA GLU A 94 29.62 -4.80 -11.62
C GLU A 94 28.91 -5.50 -12.77
N ASP A 95 27.57 -5.57 -12.74
CA ASP A 95 26.77 -6.17 -13.81
C ASP A 95 26.58 -5.23 -15.01
N VAL A 96 26.73 -3.91 -14.82
CA VAL A 96 26.42 -2.89 -15.81
C VAL A 96 27.21 -3.07 -17.12
N PRO A 97 28.55 -3.20 -17.12
CA PRO A 97 29.31 -3.38 -18.37
C PRO A 97 28.84 -4.60 -19.14
N LYS A 98 28.51 -5.70 -18.45
CA LYS A 98 28.03 -6.94 -19.03
C LYS A 98 26.63 -6.78 -19.63
N ILE A 99 25.73 -6.01 -18.98
CA ILE A 99 24.38 -5.73 -19.47
C ILE A 99 24.47 -4.89 -20.75
N ILE A 100 25.27 -3.82 -20.75
CA ILE A 100 25.43 -2.96 -21.93
C ILE A 100 26.04 -3.75 -23.10
N GLU A 101 27.09 -4.53 -22.86
CA GLU A 101 27.74 -5.32 -23.90
C GLU A 101 26.82 -6.39 -24.50
N ASN A 102 26.14 -7.19 -23.65
CA ASN A 102 25.37 -8.32 -24.13
C ASN A 102 23.94 -7.92 -24.54
N SER A 103 23.21 -7.16 -23.71
CA SER A 103 21.77 -6.94 -23.93
C SER A 103 21.48 -5.70 -24.74
N ILE A 104 22.31 -4.67 -24.61
CA ILE A 104 22.11 -3.44 -25.41
C ILE A 104 22.76 -3.59 -26.79
N LEU A 105 24.04 -3.97 -26.86
CA LEU A 105 24.78 -4.03 -28.14
C LEU A 105 24.56 -5.33 -28.91
N LYS A 106 24.56 -6.49 -28.25
CA LYS A 106 24.48 -7.82 -28.91
C LYS A 106 23.09 -8.46 -28.88
N ASP A 107 22.11 -7.84 -28.22
CA ASP A 107 20.73 -8.29 -28.08
C ASP A 107 20.57 -9.69 -27.42
N LYS A 108 21.54 -10.07 -26.57
CA LYS A 108 21.60 -11.34 -25.85
C LYS A 108 21.12 -11.23 -24.42
N VAL A 109 20.36 -12.23 -23.96
CA VAL A 109 19.90 -12.33 -22.57
C VAL A 109 20.99 -12.97 -21.70
N ILE A 110 21.23 -12.38 -20.53
CA ILE A 110 22.19 -12.88 -19.53
C ILE A 110 21.46 -13.81 -18.58
N GLN A 111 21.69 -15.12 -18.71
CA GLN A 111 20.93 -16.16 -17.99
C GLN A 111 21.11 -16.13 -16.47
N SER A 112 22.23 -15.61 -15.94
CA SER A 112 22.48 -15.52 -14.50
C SER A 112 21.72 -14.40 -13.81
N LEU A 113 21.22 -13.41 -14.57
CA LEU A 113 20.57 -12.21 -14.02
C LEU A 113 19.04 -12.22 -14.15
N ILE A 114 18.45 -13.20 -14.85
CA ILE A 114 17.00 -13.30 -15.01
C ILE A 114 16.31 -13.99 -13.83
N TYR A 115 14.99 -13.79 -13.73
CA TYR A 115 14.17 -14.41 -12.69
C TYR A 115 14.10 -15.93 -12.85
N GLU A 116 14.17 -16.64 -11.73
CA GLU A 116 13.91 -18.07 -11.64
C GLU A 116 12.68 -18.30 -10.76
N ASP A 117 11.67 -18.98 -11.30
CA ASP A 117 10.43 -19.25 -10.61
C ASP A 117 10.67 -20.29 -9.48
N PRO A 118 10.41 -19.93 -8.21
CA PRO A 118 10.68 -20.81 -7.06
C PRO A 118 9.88 -22.10 -7.05
N ARG A 119 8.76 -22.17 -7.78
CA ARG A 119 7.91 -23.37 -7.84
C ARG A 119 8.36 -24.35 -8.92
N SER A 120 8.74 -23.84 -10.07
CA SER A 120 9.06 -24.69 -11.25
C SER A 120 10.55 -24.76 -11.58
N GLY A 121 11.40 -23.90 -11.01
CA GLY A 121 12.81 -23.75 -11.38
C GLY A 121 13.01 -23.14 -12.77
N ARG A 122 11.95 -22.72 -13.45
CA ARG A 122 12.02 -22.18 -14.81
C ARG A 122 12.60 -20.77 -14.79
N ARG A 123 13.59 -20.51 -15.64
CA ARG A 123 14.15 -19.18 -15.87
C ARG A 123 13.31 -18.39 -16.86
N ILE A 124 12.96 -17.15 -16.50
CA ILE A 124 12.04 -16.28 -17.25
C ILE A 124 12.73 -14.93 -17.45
N SER A 125 12.90 -14.55 -18.72
CA SER A 125 13.61 -13.32 -19.09
C SER A 125 12.71 -12.11 -19.31
N LEU A 126 11.43 -12.30 -19.66
CA LEU A 126 10.53 -11.21 -19.98
C LEU A 126 9.64 -10.87 -18.77
N GLN A 127 9.62 -9.62 -18.39
CA GLN A 127 8.84 -9.10 -17.25
C GLN A 127 7.37 -9.56 -17.30
N LYS A 128 6.71 -9.46 -18.44
CA LYS A 128 5.31 -9.83 -18.63
C LYS A 128 5.00 -11.32 -18.41
N ASP A 129 6.00 -12.19 -18.53
CA ASP A 129 5.84 -13.65 -18.39
C ASP A 129 6.13 -14.14 -16.96
N ILE A 130 6.71 -13.29 -16.11
CA ILE A 130 6.96 -13.60 -14.69
C ILE A 130 5.61 -13.77 -13.98
N PRO A 131 5.34 -14.92 -13.31
CA PRO A 131 4.06 -15.19 -12.64
C PRO A 131 3.62 -14.08 -11.69
N PHE A 132 4.57 -13.50 -10.94
CA PHE A 132 4.32 -12.39 -10.05
C PHE A 132 3.64 -11.21 -10.76
N TYR A 133 4.08 -10.83 -11.97
CA TYR A 133 3.46 -9.72 -12.72
C TYR A 133 2.25 -10.17 -13.53
N ARG A 134 2.34 -11.31 -14.22
CA ARG A 134 1.31 -11.77 -15.15
C ARG A 134 -0.05 -12.05 -14.50
N LYS A 135 -0.03 -12.45 -13.22
CA LYS A 135 -1.24 -12.83 -12.47
C LYS A 135 -1.93 -11.66 -11.77
N GLN A 136 -1.33 -10.47 -11.82
CA GLN A 136 -1.90 -9.24 -11.27
C GLN A 136 -2.77 -8.51 -12.31
N LEU A 137 -3.72 -7.72 -11.83
CA LEU A 137 -4.41 -6.68 -12.61
C LEU A 137 -3.93 -5.31 -12.09
N ARG A 138 -2.93 -4.76 -12.76
CA ARG A 138 -2.25 -3.53 -12.33
C ARG A 138 -2.88 -2.32 -12.99
N LEU A 139 -3.73 -1.60 -12.27
CA LEU A 139 -4.38 -0.37 -12.73
C LEU A 139 -3.63 0.88 -12.26
N LEU A 140 -3.23 0.90 -10.99
CA LEU A 140 -2.52 2.01 -10.36
C LEU A 140 -1.00 1.84 -10.49
N THR A 141 -0.52 0.62 -10.23
CA THR A 141 0.91 0.32 -10.17
C THR A 141 1.54 0.04 -11.55
N GLU A 142 0.75 -0.10 -12.61
CA GLU A 142 1.27 -0.24 -13.99
C GLU A 142 2.11 0.97 -14.41
N ASN A 143 1.70 2.17 -14.01
CA ASN A 143 2.40 3.39 -14.34
C ASN A 143 3.77 3.52 -13.64
N ASN A 144 4.03 2.73 -12.57
CA ASN A 144 5.35 2.67 -11.93
C ASN A 144 6.45 2.10 -12.84
N PHE A 145 6.12 1.56 -14.02
CA PHE A 145 7.08 1.17 -15.05
C PHE A 145 7.36 2.26 -16.08
N ARG A 146 6.61 3.38 -16.05
CA ARG A 146 6.59 4.36 -17.15
C ARG A 146 6.75 5.79 -16.68
N VAL A 147 6.41 6.07 -15.41
CA VAL A 147 6.43 7.43 -14.86
C VAL A 147 7.70 7.65 -14.06
N ASP A 148 8.45 8.67 -14.42
CA ASP A 148 9.48 9.24 -13.57
C ASP A 148 8.79 10.22 -12.60
N PRO A 149 8.77 9.92 -11.27
CA PRO A 149 8.03 10.71 -10.30
C PRO A 149 8.54 12.17 -10.16
N THR A 150 9.71 12.47 -10.71
CA THR A 150 10.32 13.80 -10.68
C THR A 150 10.04 14.63 -11.94
N ARG A 151 9.28 14.06 -12.89
CA ARG A 151 9.04 14.66 -14.21
C ARG A 151 7.58 14.54 -14.61
N ILE A 152 6.81 15.62 -14.42
CA ILE A 152 5.37 15.67 -14.75
C ILE A 152 5.05 15.27 -16.21
N GLU A 153 5.98 15.53 -17.13
CA GLU A 153 5.82 15.21 -18.55
C GLU A 153 5.60 13.70 -18.77
N THR A 154 6.24 12.85 -17.95
CA THR A 154 6.09 11.39 -18.06
C THR A 154 4.71 10.93 -17.61
N TYR A 155 4.11 11.61 -16.62
CA TYR A 155 2.73 11.36 -16.21
C TYR A 155 1.73 11.83 -17.29
N ILE A 156 1.95 13.01 -17.89
CA ILE A 156 1.15 13.50 -19.02
C ILE A 156 1.21 12.51 -20.20
N ALA A 157 2.36 11.88 -20.44
CA ALA A 157 2.53 10.88 -21.50
C ALA A 157 1.66 9.61 -21.33
N VAL A 158 1.23 9.31 -20.12
CA VAL A 158 0.32 8.17 -19.79
C VAL A 158 -1.10 8.63 -19.46
N ASP A 159 -1.58 9.67 -20.13
CA ASP A 159 -2.92 10.27 -19.99
C ASP A 159 -3.14 11.01 -18.66
N GLY A 160 -2.07 11.39 -17.95
CA GLY A 160 -2.15 12.21 -16.76
C GLY A 160 -2.83 13.56 -17.01
N TYR A 161 -3.64 14.00 -16.07
CA TYR A 161 -4.45 15.23 -16.08
C TYR A 161 -5.53 15.29 -17.16
N GLN A 162 -5.73 14.24 -17.96
CA GLN A 162 -6.86 14.18 -18.90
C GLN A 162 -8.19 14.02 -18.15
N ALA A 163 -8.20 13.26 -17.05
CA ALA A 163 -9.39 13.12 -16.21
C ALA A 163 -9.76 14.46 -15.55
N LEU A 164 -8.79 15.23 -15.12
CA LEU A 164 -9.00 16.59 -14.60
C LEU A 164 -9.60 17.50 -15.67
N ALA A 165 -9.04 17.50 -16.88
CA ALA A 165 -9.58 18.28 -18.00
C ALA A 165 -11.03 17.90 -18.28
N LYS A 166 -11.34 16.62 -18.40
CA LYS A 166 -12.70 16.12 -18.59
C LYS A 166 -13.64 16.55 -17.46
N ALA A 167 -13.20 16.43 -16.19
CA ALA A 167 -14.02 16.83 -15.05
C ALA A 167 -14.38 18.32 -15.07
N ILE A 168 -13.42 19.19 -15.38
CA ILE A 168 -13.62 20.66 -15.34
C ILE A 168 -14.43 21.16 -16.55
N PHE A 169 -14.19 20.62 -17.75
CA PHE A 169 -14.75 21.19 -18.99
C PHE A 169 -15.97 20.44 -19.53
N ASP A 170 -16.10 19.14 -19.23
CA ASP A 170 -17.14 18.28 -19.81
C ASP A 170 -18.17 17.79 -18.77
N MET A 171 -17.92 18.03 -17.46
CA MET A 171 -18.79 17.53 -16.38
C MET A 171 -19.12 18.61 -15.37
N THR A 172 -20.32 18.56 -14.81
CA THR A 172 -20.65 19.31 -13.60
C THR A 172 -20.09 18.61 -12.36
N SER A 173 -19.94 19.34 -11.26
CA SER A 173 -19.50 18.77 -9.98
C SER A 173 -20.38 17.61 -9.50
N GLU A 174 -21.69 17.71 -9.73
CA GLU A 174 -22.67 16.66 -9.40
C GLU A 174 -22.52 15.42 -10.29
N GLU A 175 -22.16 15.60 -11.55
CA GLU A 175 -21.88 14.48 -12.48
C GLU A 175 -20.62 13.74 -12.07
N VAL A 176 -19.56 14.43 -11.64
CA VAL A 176 -18.35 13.80 -11.08
C VAL A 176 -18.72 12.94 -9.86
N ILE A 177 -19.53 13.46 -8.92
CA ILE A 177 -19.98 12.69 -7.76
C ILE A 177 -20.80 11.47 -8.17
N ARG A 178 -21.72 11.62 -9.14
CA ARG A 178 -22.53 10.50 -9.65
C ARG A 178 -21.67 9.42 -10.28
N GLU A 179 -20.65 9.81 -11.03
CA GLU A 179 -19.70 8.88 -11.66
C GLU A 179 -18.93 8.08 -10.60
N ILE A 180 -18.40 8.74 -9.57
CA ILE A 180 -17.71 8.06 -8.45
C ILE A 180 -18.68 7.16 -7.67
N LYS A 181 -19.94 7.56 -7.48
CA LYS A 181 -20.96 6.69 -6.84
C LYS A 181 -21.26 5.46 -7.68
N ALA A 182 -21.50 5.66 -8.99
CA ALA A 182 -21.81 4.58 -9.92
C ALA A 182 -20.67 3.57 -10.07
N SER A 183 -19.42 4.01 -9.94
CA SER A 183 -18.25 3.12 -9.98
C SER A 183 -18.21 2.11 -8.84
N GLY A 184 -18.90 2.39 -7.72
CA GLY A 184 -18.86 1.57 -6.52
C GLY A 184 -17.52 1.61 -5.77
N LEU A 185 -16.70 2.65 -6.02
CA LEU A 185 -15.42 2.82 -5.30
C LEU A 185 -15.66 2.95 -3.80
N ARG A 186 -15.07 2.04 -3.02
CA ARG A 186 -15.00 2.10 -1.56
C ARG A 186 -13.61 2.60 -1.13
N GLY A 187 -13.54 3.30 0.00
CA GLY A 187 -12.29 3.81 0.56
C GLY A 187 -11.25 2.71 0.79
N ARG A 188 -9.99 2.94 0.38
CA ARG A 188 -8.87 1.97 0.42
C ARG A 188 -8.06 2.01 1.72
N GLY A 189 -8.37 2.94 2.62
CA GLY A 189 -7.69 3.07 3.92
C GLY A 189 -8.14 2.09 5.01
N GLY A 190 -9.01 1.11 4.70
CA GLY A 190 -9.35 0.01 5.61
C GLY A 190 -10.83 -0.17 5.90
N ALA A 191 -11.58 0.90 6.19
CA ALA A 191 -13.00 0.82 6.56
C ALA A 191 -13.95 0.57 5.37
N GLY A 192 -13.51 0.83 4.14
CA GLY A 192 -14.29 0.55 2.95
C GLY A 192 -15.60 1.36 2.80
N PHE A 193 -15.68 2.56 3.37
CA PHE A 193 -16.87 3.41 3.20
C PHE A 193 -17.03 3.86 1.75
N PRO A 194 -18.27 3.93 1.18
CA PRO A 194 -18.48 4.36 -0.20
C PRO A 194 -17.99 5.78 -0.47
N THR A 195 -17.03 5.93 -1.38
CA THR A 195 -16.32 7.20 -1.61
C THR A 195 -17.25 8.29 -2.13
N GLY A 196 -18.07 7.99 -3.14
CA GLY A 196 -18.98 8.98 -3.72
C GLY A 196 -20.07 9.44 -2.76
N LEU A 197 -20.52 8.58 -1.83
CA LEU A 197 -21.45 8.97 -0.76
C LEU A 197 -20.78 9.94 0.23
N LYS A 198 -19.52 9.70 0.59
CA LYS A 198 -18.74 10.60 1.46
C LYS A 198 -18.59 11.98 0.83
N TRP A 199 -18.32 12.04 -0.49
CA TRP A 199 -18.21 13.29 -1.24
C TRP A 199 -19.54 14.04 -1.29
N GLU A 200 -20.64 13.33 -1.55
CA GLU A 200 -21.99 13.91 -1.58
C GLU A 200 -22.38 14.54 -0.23
N ILE A 201 -22.12 13.83 0.89
CA ILE A 201 -22.39 14.36 2.24
C ILE A 201 -21.58 15.64 2.47
N CYS A 202 -20.29 15.66 2.12
CA CYS A 202 -19.43 16.83 2.30
C CYS A 202 -19.88 17.99 1.40
N ARG A 203 -20.24 17.73 0.13
CA ARG A 203 -20.75 18.74 -0.80
C ARG A 203 -22.04 19.39 -0.28
N ASN A 204 -22.97 18.60 0.21
CA ASN A 204 -24.28 19.05 0.68
C ASN A 204 -24.25 19.72 2.05
N SER A 205 -23.11 19.66 2.76
CA SER A 205 -22.96 20.38 4.04
C SER A 205 -22.93 21.88 3.81
N ASN A 206 -23.73 22.60 4.60
CA ASN A 206 -23.92 24.05 4.47
C ASN A 206 -22.70 24.82 4.97
N SER A 207 -21.73 25.06 4.08
CA SER A 207 -20.55 25.89 4.35
C SER A 207 -19.93 26.33 3.03
N GLU A 208 -19.49 27.60 2.97
CA GLU A 208 -18.73 28.14 1.85
C GLU A 208 -17.27 27.62 1.82
N ILE A 209 -16.74 27.27 2.99
CA ILE A 209 -15.39 26.73 3.14
C ILE A 209 -15.47 25.25 3.37
N LYS A 210 -14.79 24.48 2.55
CA LYS A 210 -14.66 23.03 2.65
C LYS A 210 -13.21 22.63 2.40
N TYR A 211 -12.78 21.55 3.05
CA TYR A 211 -11.44 21.03 2.91
C TYR A 211 -11.44 19.60 2.37
N ILE A 212 -10.36 19.24 1.70
CA ILE A 212 -10.08 17.85 1.40
C ILE A 212 -8.71 17.42 1.95
N ILE A 213 -8.62 16.17 2.35
CA ILE A 213 -7.39 15.62 2.91
C ILE A 213 -7.07 14.29 2.25
N CYS A 214 -5.82 14.12 1.85
CA CYS A 214 -5.22 12.83 1.55
C CYS A 214 -4.59 12.28 2.83
N ASN A 215 -5.16 11.19 3.35
CA ASN A 215 -4.57 10.45 4.46
C ASN A 215 -3.49 9.50 3.92
N ALA A 216 -2.24 9.88 4.13
CA ALA A 216 -1.05 9.11 3.81
C ALA A 216 -0.30 8.68 5.09
N ASP A 217 -1.01 8.59 6.23
CA ASP A 217 -0.48 8.05 7.49
C ASP A 217 -0.57 6.51 7.48
N GLU A 218 0.27 5.87 6.67
CA GLU A 218 0.37 4.42 6.53
C GLU A 218 1.27 3.86 7.62
N GLY A 219 0.69 3.51 8.77
CA GLY A 219 1.43 3.09 9.96
C GLY A 219 1.45 1.58 10.24
N ASP A 220 0.74 0.76 9.47
CA ASP A 220 0.69 -0.70 9.65
C ASP A 220 2.06 -1.35 9.43
N PRO A 221 2.56 -2.20 10.36
CA PRO A 221 3.78 -2.97 10.14
C PRO A 221 3.72 -3.81 8.87
N GLY A 222 4.68 -3.60 7.97
CA GLY A 222 4.74 -4.30 6.69
C GLY A 222 3.87 -3.72 5.58
N ALA A 223 3.09 -2.66 5.81
CA ALA A 223 2.34 -1.95 4.78
C ALA A 223 3.18 -0.79 4.19
N TYR A 224 3.21 -0.68 2.85
CA TYR A 224 3.95 0.36 2.11
C TYR A 224 3.38 0.65 0.71
N MET A 225 2.09 0.37 0.49
CA MET A 225 1.44 0.61 -0.79
C MET A 225 1.17 2.08 -1.04
N ASP A 226 0.73 2.84 -0.03
CA ASP A 226 0.50 4.27 -0.14
C ASP A 226 1.82 5.01 -0.36
N ARG A 227 2.86 4.63 0.40
CA ARG A 227 4.23 5.10 0.18
C ARG A 227 4.68 4.87 -1.26
N SER A 228 4.48 3.66 -1.80
CA SER A 228 4.89 3.33 -3.16
C SER A 228 4.17 4.15 -4.24
N LEU A 229 2.90 4.46 -4.04
CA LEU A 229 2.13 5.34 -4.94
C LEU A 229 2.66 6.78 -4.90
N LEU A 230 2.93 7.30 -3.71
CA LEU A 230 3.48 8.66 -3.55
C LEU A 230 4.92 8.76 -4.06
N GLU A 231 5.74 7.72 -3.89
CA GLU A 231 7.10 7.66 -4.43
C GLU A 231 7.13 7.50 -5.95
N GLY A 232 6.21 6.71 -6.53
CA GLY A 232 6.26 6.31 -7.93
C GLY A 232 5.39 7.12 -8.88
N ASN A 233 4.22 7.57 -8.41
CA ASN A 233 3.27 8.33 -9.23
C ASN A 233 2.45 9.32 -8.39
N PRO A 234 3.09 10.32 -7.74
CA PRO A 234 2.39 11.30 -6.90
C PRO A 234 1.35 12.12 -7.67
N HIS A 235 1.55 12.34 -8.96
CA HIS A 235 0.62 13.10 -9.79
C HIS A 235 -0.75 12.45 -9.91
N SER A 236 -0.88 11.11 -9.87
CA SER A 236 -2.18 10.44 -9.91
C SER A 236 -3.02 10.73 -8.67
N VAL A 237 -2.37 10.85 -7.52
CA VAL A 237 -3.01 11.22 -6.25
C VAL A 237 -3.42 12.69 -6.26
N ILE A 238 -2.52 13.57 -6.71
CA ILE A 238 -2.76 15.02 -6.83
C ILE A 238 -3.92 15.28 -7.81
N GLU A 239 -3.93 14.66 -8.97
CA GLU A 239 -5.02 14.78 -9.95
C GLU A 239 -6.36 14.33 -9.35
N GLY A 240 -6.37 13.18 -8.64
CA GLY A 240 -7.57 12.70 -7.95
C GLY A 240 -8.08 13.66 -6.88
N MET A 241 -7.17 14.29 -6.13
CA MET A 241 -7.54 15.32 -5.15
C MET A 241 -8.12 16.58 -5.81
N ILE A 242 -7.53 17.05 -6.91
CA ILE A 242 -8.04 18.23 -7.63
C ILE A 242 -9.45 17.96 -8.18
N ILE A 243 -9.69 16.77 -8.74
CA ILE A 243 -11.02 16.34 -9.20
C ILE A 243 -12.02 16.29 -8.02
N GLY A 244 -11.60 15.73 -6.88
CA GLY A 244 -12.40 15.70 -5.67
C GLY A 244 -12.73 17.09 -5.13
N ALA A 245 -11.77 18.02 -5.17
CA ALA A 245 -11.98 19.41 -4.78
C ALA A 245 -13.00 20.11 -5.66
N TYR A 246 -12.91 19.93 -6.99
CA TYR A 246 -13.91 20.42 -7.93
C TYR A 246 -15.31 19.87 -7.63
N ALA A 247 -15.40 18.57 -7.40
CA ALA A 247 -16.67 17.89 -7.11
C ALA A 247 -17.31 18.36 -5.79
N ILE A 248 -16.53 18.55 -4.74
CA ILE A 248 -17.00 18.89 -3.40
C ILE A 248 -17.18 20.41 -3.21
N GLY A 249 -16.45 21.22 -4.00
CA GLY A 249 -16.39 22.68 -3.87
C GLY A 249 -15.35 23.14 -2.84
N ALA A 250 -14.27 22.39 -2.66
CA ALA A 250 -13.15 22.78 -1.82
C ALA A 250 -12.17 23.67 -2.58
N LYS A 251 -11.53 24.61 -1.87
CA LYS A 251 -10.50 25.52 -2.42
C LYS A 251 -9.10 25.22 -1.90
N GLU A 252 -8.99 24.41 -0.87
CA GLU A 252 -7.75 24.08 -0.19
C GLU A 252 -7.77 22.63 0.28
N GLY A 253 -6.62 21.98 0.26
CA GLY A 253 -6.46 20.60 0.71
C GLY A 253 -5.09 20.31 1.29
N PHE A 254 -4.99 19.15 1.95
CA PHE A 254 -3.78 18.74 2.66
C PHE A 254 -3.43 17.29 2.32
N ILE A 255 -2.14 17.04 2.10
CA ILE A 255 -1.57 15.68 2.05
C ILE A 255 -0.86 15.46 3.38
N TYR A 256 -1.46 14.64 4.24
CA TYR A 256 -0.88 14.29 5.54
C TYR A 256 -0.06 13.02 5.38
N VAL A 257 1.25 13.15 5.44
CA VAL A 257 2.21 12.08 5.18
C VAL A 257 3.13 11.89 6.38
N ARG A 258 3.59 10.65 6.61
CA ARG A 258 4.53 10.33 7.69
C ARG A 258 5.92 10.90 7.39
N THR A 259 6.56 11.49 8.42
CA THR A 259 7.97 11.97 8.32
C THR A 259 8.96 10.83 8.02
N GLU A 260 8.60 9.57 8.33
CA GLU A 260 9.39 8.38 8.01
C GLU A 260 9.41 8.02 6.51
N TYR A 261 8.67 8.77 5.69
CA TYR A 261 8.62 8.58 4.23
C TYR A 261 9.31 9.73 3.47
N PRO A 262 10.61 10.02 3.72
CA PRO A 262 11.28 11.22 3.18
C PRO A 262 11.30 11.26 1.65
N LEU A 263 11.39 10.10 0.98
CA LEU A 263 11.35 10.03 -0.48
C LEU A 263 9.96 10.39 -1.02
N ALA A 264 8.90 9.90 -0.38
CA ALA A 264 7.53 10.24 -0.74
C ALA A 264 7.26 11.74 -0.56
N VAL A 265 7.67 12.32 0.57
CA VAL A 265 7.58 13.77 0.83
C VAL A 265 8.29 14.56 -0.27
N LYS A 266 9.54 14.18 -0.59
CA LYS A 266 10.34 14.83 -1.65
C LYS A 266 9.63 14.79 -3.01
N HIS A 267 9.09 13.62 -3.40
CA HIS A 267 8.43 13.46 -4.70
C HIS A 267 7.08 14.19 -4.75
N VAL A 268 6.31 14.18 -3.66
CA VAL A 268 5.05 14.93 -3.56
C VAL A 268 5.31 16.44 -3.66
N LEU A 269 6.28 16.98 -2.91
CA LEU A 269 6.63 18.40 -2.97
C LEU A 269 7.04 18.81 -4.39
N LYS A 270 7.87 17.98 -5.06
CA LYS A 270 8.26 18.20 -6.45
C LYS A 270 7.07 18.17 -7.40
N ALA A 271 6.16 17.22 -7.21
CA ALA A 271 4.97 17.10 -8.05
C ALA A 271 4.00 18.29 -7.86
N LEU A 272 3.85 18.81 -6.64
CA LEU A 272 3.06 20.01 -6.37
C LEU A 272 3.68 21.26 -7.02
N GLU A 273 5.01 21.41 -6.94
CA GLU A 273 5.73 22.47 -7.63
C GLU A 273 5.49 22.42 -9.14
N ASP A 274 5.70 21.24 -9.76
CA ASP A 274 5.47 21.04 -11.17
C ASP A 274 4.00 21.31 -11.57
N ALA A 275 3.04 20.81 -10.79
CA ALA A 275 1.62 21.03 -11.06
C ALA A 275 1.26 22.55 -11.07
N ARG A 276 1.82 23.33 -10.12
CA ARG A 276 1.63 24.79 -10.10
C ARG A 276 2.30 25.46 -11.31
N GLU A 277 3.53 25.10 -11.65
CA GLU A 277 4.25 25.65 -12.82
C GLU A 277 3.52 25.38 -14.14
N TYR A 278 2.89 24.19 -14.26
CA TYR A 278 2.13 23.81 -15.45
C TYR A 278 0.69 24.35 -15.46
N GLY A 279 0.24 25.04 -14.40
CA GLY A 279 -1.12 25.56 -14.30
C GLY A 279 -2.19 24.49 -14.08
N LEU A 280 -1.81 23.39 -13.46
CA LEU A 280 -2.66 22.28 -13.09
C LEU A 280 -3.07 22.34 -11.61
N LEU A 281 -2.48 23.25 -10.84
CA LEU A 281 -2.77 23.51 -9.43
C LEU A 281 -2.64 25.02 -9.18
N GLY A 282 -3.36 25.54 -8.17
CA GLY A 282 -3.40 26.96 -7.80
C GLY A 282 -4.56 27.70 -8.45
N SER A 283 -4.29 28.83 -9.08
CA SER A 283 -5.32 29.68 -9.69
C SER A 283 -5.55 29.39 -11.16
N ASN A 284 -6.81 29.44 -11.58
CA ASN A 284 -7.23 29.29 -12.98
C ASN A 284 -6.70 27.98 -13.61
N ILE A 285 -6.99 26.87 -12.97
CA ILE A 285 -6.52 25.55 -13.38
C ILE A 285 -6.93 25.24 -14.82
N LEU A 286 -5.96 24.91 -15.69
CA LEU A 286 -6.16 24.71 -17.14
C LEU A 286 -6.85 25.89 -17.85
N GLY A 287 -6.76 27.11 -17.29
CA GLY A 287 -7.42 28.29 -17.83
C GLY A 287 -8.89 28.43 -17.49
N SER A 288 -9.44 27.56 -16.64
CA SER A 288 -10.79 27.66 -16.10
C SER A 288 -10.89 28.69 -14.96
N GLU A 289 -12.10 28.91 -14.43
CA GLU A 289 -12.31 29.72 -13.22
C GLU A 289 -12.05 28.93 -11.92
N PHE A 290 -11.77 27.64 -12.00
CA PHE A 290 -11.54 26.78 -10.85
C PHE A 290 -10.17 27.06 -10.22
N ASN A 291 -10.20 27.25 -8.89
CA ASN A 291 -9.01 27.50 -8.07
C ASN A 291 -8.95 26.49 -6.95
N PHE A 292 -7.81 25.86 -6.79
CA PHE A 292 -7.56 24.90 -5.71
C PHE A 292 -6.06 24.75 -5.45
N ASP A 293 -5.64 24.73 -4.19
CA ASP A 293 -4.24 24.48 -3.83
C ASP A 293 -4.10 23.38 -2.78
N LEU A 294 -2.90 22.77 -2.73
CA LEU A 294 -2.54 21.66 -1.87
C LEU A 294 -1.29 21.95 -1.05
N HIS A 295 -1.34 21.54 0.22
CA HIS A 295 -0.23 21.66 1.17
C HIS A 295 0.17 20.28 1.70
N VAL A 296 1.46 20.10 1.99
CA VAL A 296 1.98 18.90 2.65
C VAL A 296 2.08 19.15 4.14
N VAL A 297 1.59 18.22 4.94
CA VAL A 297 1.75 18.20 6.40
C VAL A 297 2.44 16.91 6.78
N GLU A 298 3.60 17.03 7.42
CA GLU A 298 4.35 15.88 7.90
C GLU A 298 3.90 15.50 9.32
N GLY A 299 3.40 14.27 9.45
CA GLY A 299 3.01 13.70 10.73
C GLY A 299 4.20 13.12 11.49
N ALA A 300 4.15 13.18 12.83
CA ALA A 300 5.22 12.68 13.69
C ALA A 300 5.28 11.14 13.85
N GLY A 301 4.63 10.38 12.97
CA GLY A 301 4.73 8.93 12.90
C GLY A 301 3.81 8.13 13.83
N ALA A 302 2.95 8.75 14.62
CA ALA A 302 2.03 8.03 15.50
C ALA A 302 0.91 7.34 14.68
N PHE A 303 0.74 6.04 14.83
CA PHE A 303 -0.29 5.25 14.12
C PHE A 303 -1.71 5.78 14.34
N VAL A 304 -2.01 6.28 15.55
CA VAL A 304 -3.32 6.88 15.86
C VAL A 304 -3.62 8.13 15.01
N SER A 305 -2.61 8.79 14.46
CA SER A 305 -2.79 9.95 13.58
C SER A 305 -3.48 9.59 12.26
N GLY A 306 -3.50 8.32 11.86
CA GLY A 306 -4.28 7.82 10.73
C GLY A 306 -5.80 7.82 10.95
N GLU A 307 -6.28 7.92 12.19
CA GLU A 307 -7.71 8.09 12.48
C GLU A 307 -8.16 9.50 12.07
N GLU A 308 -9.29 9.61 11.35
CA GLU A 308 -9.73 10.84 10.69
C GLU A 308 -9.73 12.08 11.62
N THR A 309 -10.22 11.94 12.85
CA THR A 309 -10.33 13.07 13.80
C THR A 309 -9.00 13.39 14.48
N SER A 310 -8.16 12.38 14.69
CA SER A 310 -6.79 12.57 15.18
C SER A 310 -5.91 13.27 14.14
N LEU A 311 -6.04 12.90 12.87
CA LEU A 311 -5.34 13.50 11.75
C LEU A 311 -5.68 15.00 11.64
N MET A 312 -6.95 15.35 11.69
CA MET A 312 -7.37 16.76 11.69
C MET A 312 -6.82 17.53 12.88
N ALA A 313 -6.87 16.95 14.09
CA ALA A 313 -6.29 17.57 15.27
C ALA A 313 -4.78 17.83 15.12
N SER A 314 -4.05 16.92 14.47
CA SER A 314 -2.63 17.09 14.15
C SER A 314 -2.39 18.24 13.15
N ILE A 315 -3.18 18.34 12.08
CA ILE A 315 -3.09 19.46 11.12
C ILE A 315 -3.37 20.80 11.80
N GLU A 316 -4.30 20.82 12.76
CA GLU A 316 -4.64 22.00 13.56
C GLU A 316 -3.59 22.37 14.62
N GLY A 317 -2.46 21.63 14.70
CA GLY A 317 -1.41 21.85 15.70
C GLY A 317 -1.79 21.39 17.10
N ARG A 318 -2.84 20.60 17.23
CA ARG A 318 -3.29 20.00 18.50
C ARG A 318 -2.76 18.58 18.65
N ARG A 319 -2.79 18.06 19.88
CA ARG A 319 -2.48 16.65 20.12
C ARG A 319 -3.43 15.74 19.34
N ALA A 320 -2.88 14.75 18.64
CA ALA A 320 -3.60 13.80 17.80
C ALA A 320 -4.47 12.83 18.63
N PHE A 321 -5.51 13.33 19.23
CA PHE A 321 -6.51 12.57 19.97
C PHE A 321 -7.79 12.40 19.16
N PRO A 322 -8.33 11.18 19.06
CA PRO A 322 -9.64 10.94 18.47
C PRO A 322 -10.75 11.69 19.22
N ARG A 323 -11.73 12.18 18.49
CA ARG A 323 -12.97 12.70 19.08
C ARG A 323 -14.16 11.78 18.81
N GLN A 324 -15.20 11.92 19.60
CA GLN A 324 -16.46 11.21 19.39
C GLN A 324 -17.13 11.66 18.08
N ARG A 325 -17.76 10.73 17.40
CA ARG A 325 -18.62 10.96 16.22
C ARG A 325 -20.03 10.48 16.52
N PRO A 326 -21.12 11.13 16.07
CA PRO A 326 -21.17 12.40 15.32
C PRO A 326 -20.75 13.63 16.15
N PRO A 327 -20.41 14.81 15.50
CA PRO A 327 -20.48 15.05 14.06
C PRO A 327 -19.34 14.35 13.29
N PHE A 328 -19.65 13.89 12.06
CA PHE A 328 -18.65 13.29 11.18
C PHE A 328 -17.81 14.38 10.47
N PRO A 329 -16.56 14.10 10.07
CA PRO A 329 -15.69 15.08 9.39
C PRO A 329 -16.33 15.74 8.17
N ALA A 330 -17.12 15.01 7.40
CA ALA A 330 -17.83 15.54 6.24
C ALA A 330 -18.88 16.61 6.59
N GLN A 331 -19.28 16.71 7.86
CA GLN A 331 -20.21 17.72 8.38
C GLN A 331 -19.46 18.81 9.17
N GLU A 332 -18.56 18.40 10.06
CA GLU A 332 -17.75 19.27 10.92
C GLU A 332 -16.35 18.65 11.11
N GLY A 333 -15.40 19.07 10.32
CA GLY A 333 -14.05 18.55 10.27
C GLY A 333 -12.99 19.57 10.67
N LEU A 334 -12.00 19.79 9.79
CA LEU A 334 -10.86 20.67 10.01
C LEU A 334 -11.32 22.11 10.26
N TRP A 335 -10.86 22.69 11.37
CA TRP A 335 -11.27 24.02 11.85
C TRP A 335 -12.79 24.21 11.92
N GLY A 336 -13.54 23.14 12.22
CA GLY A 336 -15.00 23.15 12.29
C GLY A 336 -15.71 23.25 10.93
N LYS A 337 -15.00 23.01 9.81
CA LYS A 337 -15.54 23.06 8.46
C LYS A 337 -15.72 21.67 7.86
N PRO A 338 -16.71 21.46 6.97
CA PRO A 338 -16.87 20.18 6.28
C PRO A 338 -15.57 19.74 5.60
N THR A 339 -15.14 18.52 5.89
CA THR A 339 -13.86 18.00 5.41
C THR A 339 -14.02 16.60 4.88
N ASN A 340 -13.61 16.36 3.63
CA ASN A 340 -13.55 15.03 3.06
C ASN A 340 -12.13 14.46 3.20
N ILE A 341 -12.01 13.30 3.81
CA ILE A 341 -10.75 12.60 4.02
C ILE A 341 -10.78 11.28 3.26
N ASN A 342 -9.85 11.08 2.33
CA ASN A 342 -9.66 9.81 1.64
C ASN A 342 -8.19 9.38 1.69
N ASN A 343 -7.97 8.07 1.64
CA ASN A 343 -6.64 7.45 1.58
C ASN A 343 -5.98 7.67 0.20
N VAL A 344 -4.65 7.54 0.12
CA VAL A 344 -3.83 7.69 -1.09
C VAL A 344 -4.34 6.85 -2.26
N GLU A 345 -4.51 5.54 -2.04
CA GLU A 345 -4.97 4.62 -3.08
C GLU A 345 -6.39 4.96 -3.55
N THR A 346 -7.24 5.47 -2.67
CA THR A 346 -8.58 5.95 -3.04
C THR A 346 -8.49 7.12 -4.01
N TRP A 347 -7.65 8.12 -3.72
CA TRP A 347 -7.44 9.28 -4.60
C TRP A 347 -6.87 8.88 -5.96
N ALA A 348 -5.90 7.98 -5.98
CA ALA A 348 -5.28 7.49 -7.22
C ALA A 348 -6.26 6.74 -8.16
N ASN A 349 -7.36 6.16 -7.64
CA ASN A 349 -8.41 5.54 -8.45
C ASN A 349 -9.30 6.54 -9.18
N VAL A 350 -9.44 7.77 -8.67
CA VAL A 350 -10.36 8.78 -9.20
C VAL A 350 -10.08 9.12 -10.68
N PRO A 351 -8.83 9.43 -11.09
CA PRO A 351 -8.54 9.72 -12.50
C PRO A 351 -8.89 8.56 -13.44
N LEU A 352 -8.66 7.31 -13.02
CA LEU A 352 -9.01 6.14 -13.82
C LEU A 352 -10.52 6.03 -14.06
N ILE A 353 -11.31 6.26 -13.01
CA ILE A 353 -12.78 6.20 -13.09
C ILE A 353 -13.30 7.30 -14.01
N ILE A 354 -12.84 8.53 -13.86
CA ILE A 354 -13.29 9.65 -14.70
C ILE A 354 -12.90 9.44 -16.17
N ASN A 355 -11.69 8.94 -16.44
CA ASN A 355 -11.22 8.69 -17.81
C ASN A 355 -11.97 7.53 -18.48
N ARG A 356 -12.11 6.39 -17.79
CA ARG A 356 -12.61 5.13 -18.37
C ARG A 356 -14.09 4.87 -18.14
N GLY A 357 -14.70 5.60 -17.23
CA GLY A 357 -16.12 5.50 -16.88
C GLY A 357 -16.39 4.54 -15.71
N ALA A 358 -17.44 4.87 -14.96
CA ALA A 358 -17.90 4.09 -13.81
C ALA A 358 -18.32 2.67 -14.19
N GLU A 359 -18.96 2.50 -15.36
CA GLU A 359 -19.39 1.19 -15.85
C GLU A 359 -18.19 0.25 -16.00
N TRP A 360 -17.11 0.71 -16.65
CA TRP A 360 -15.89 -0.08 -16.79
C TRP A 360 -15.31 -0.48 -15.43
N TYR A 361 -15.20 0.46 -14.49
CA TYR A 361 -14.61 0.19 -13.18
C TYR A 361 -15.47 -0.77 -12.35
N SER A 362 -16.79 -0.65 -12.42
CA SER A 362 -17.75 -1.47 -11.69
C SER A 362 -17.81 -2.94 -12.14
N GLN A 363 -17.27 -3.26 -13.32
CA GLN A 363 -17.13 -4.64 -13.82
C GLN A 363 -15.96 -5.38 -13.14
N ILE A 364 -15.01 -4.67 -12.52
CA ILE A 364 -13.86 -5.25 -11.82
C ILE A 364 -14.24 -5.49 -10.37
N GLY A 365 -13.92 -6.66 -9.85
CA GLY A 365 -14.18 -7.01 -8.44
C GLY A 365 -15.49 -7.76 -8.21
N THR A 366 -15.97 -7.76 -6.96
CA THR A 366 -17.21 -8.43 -6.54
C THR A 366 -18.41 -7.48 -6.57
N LYS A 367 -19.62 -8.00 -6.28
CA LYS A 367 -20.81 -7.16 -6.17
C LYS A 367 -20.68 -6.06 -5.11
N GLY A 368 -20.10 -6.39 -3.95
CA GLY A 368 -19.93 -5.47 -2.81
C GLY A 368 -18.61 -4.70 -2.78
N SER A 369 -17.61 -5.12 -3.58
CA SER A 369 -16.26 -4.54 -3.56
C SER A 369 -15.72 -4.39 -4.96
N LYS A 370 -15.75 -3.16 -5.50
CA LYS A 370 -15.37 -2.85 -6.88
C LYS A 370 -13.91 -2.43 -7.02
N GLY A 371 -13.36 -2.65 -8.22
CA GLY A 371 -12.01 -2.27 -8.60
C GLY A 371 -10.93 -3.22 -8.10
N THR A 372 -9.70 -2.72 -8.06
CA THR A 372 -8.53 -3.43 -7.54
C THR A 372 -8.18 -3.00 -6.13
N LYS A 373 -7.29 -3.76 -5.49
CA LYS A 373 -6.63 -3.40 -4.23
C LYS A 373 -5.15 -3.74 -4.31
N ILE A 374 -4.32 -2.84 -3.83
CA ILE A 374 -2.89 -3.09 -3.67
C ILE A 374 -2.67 -3.71 -2.29
N PHE A 375 -1.95 -4.84 -2.26
CA PHE A 375 -1.54 -5.50 -1.03
C PHE A 375 -0.02 -5.51 -0.91
N SER A 376 0.49 -5.31 0.32
CA SER A 376 1.87 -5.66 0.66
C SER A 376 1.92 -7.11 1.10
N LEU A 377 2.47 -7.97 0.27
CA LEU A 377 2.63 -9.41 0.52
C LEU A 377 4.00 -9.67 1.12
N VAL A 378 4.05 -10.03 2.39
CA VAL A 378 5.28 -10.19 3.17
C VAL A 378 5.24 -11.43 4.06
N GLY A 379 6.33 -11.70 4.78
CA GLY A 379 6.45 -12.82 5.72
C GLY A 379 7.09 -14.07 5.10
N LYS A 380 6.53 -15.23 5.39
CA LYS A 380 7.08 -16.55 4.98
C LYS A 380 6.69 -16.95 3.56
N ILE A 381 6.92 -16.06 2.60
CA ILE A 381 6.55 -16.22 1.20
C ILE A 381 7.77 -16.03 0.27
N ASN A 382 7.81 -16.74 -0.86
CA ASN A 382 8.95 -16.69 -1.79
C ASN A 382 9.08 -15.33 -2.48
N ASN A 383 7.97 -14.79 -3.01
CA ASN A 383 7.96 -13.52 -3.74
C ASN A 383 7.35 -12.42 -2.87
N THR A 384 8.19 -11.69 -2.16
CA THR A 384 7.78 -10.54 -1.34
C THR A 384 7.63 -9.29 -2.21
N GLY A 385 6.51 -8.56 -2.05
CA GLY A 385 6.31 -7.31 -2.79
C GLY A 385 4.91 -6.73 -2.72
N LEU A 386 4.66 -5.74 -3.59
CA LEU A 386 3.34 -5.14 -3.78
C LEU A 386 2.58 -5.87 -4.88
N VAL A 387 1.37 -6.25 -4.57
CA VAL A 387 0.50 -7.05 -5.43
C VAL A 387 -0.81 -6.32 -5.64
N GLU A 388 -1.10 -5.90 -6.87
CA GLU A 388 -2.38 -5.29 -7.22
C GLU A 388 -3.27 -6.30 -7.93
N VAL A 389 -4.42 -6.59 -7.33
CA VAL A 389 -5.34 -7.63 -7.78
C VAL A 389 -6.78 -7.15 -7.77
N PRO A 390 -7.67 -7.73 -8.59
CA PRO A 390 -9.09 -7.44 -8.50
C PRO A 390 -9.65 -7.90 -7.15
N MET A 391 -10.55 -7.12 -6.58
CA MET A 391 -11.30 -7.53 -5.39
C MET A 391 -12.01 -8.86 -5.66
N GLY A 392 -12.00 -9.78 -4.67
CA GLY A 392 -12.61 -11.10 -4.78
C GLY A 392 -11.68 -12.20 -5.31
N ILE A 393 -10.43 -11.89 -5.62
CA ILE A 393 -9.42 -12.92 -5.86
C ILE A 393 -9.29 -13.83 -4.62
N LYS A 394 -9.00 -15.10 -4.81
CA LYS A 394 -8.82 -16.02 -3.68
C LYS A 394 -7.46 -15.83 -3.01
N LEU A 395 -7.40 -16.00 -1.68
CA LEU A 395 -6.13 -16.00 -0.94
C LEU A 395 -5.12 -17.00 -1.53
N ARG A 396 -5.58 -18.18 -1.96
CA ARG A 396 -4.75 -19.20 -2.60
C ARG A 396 -4.01 -18.68 -3.82
N GLU A 397 -4.68 -17.91 -4.67
CA GLU A 397 -4.09 -17.36 -5.90
C GLU A 397 -3.02 -16.32 -5.57
N ILE A 398 -3.27 -15.46 -4.56
CA ILE A 398 -2.28 -14.49 -4.09
C ILE A 398 -1.04 -15.18 -3.53
N ILE A 399 -1.22 -16.19 -2.66
CA ILE A 399 -0.12 -16.86 -1.97
C ILE A 399 0.70 -17.74 -2.92
N TYR A 400 0.04 -18.57 -3.74
CA TYR A 400 0.73 -19.56 -4.54
C TYR A 400 1.04 -19.10 -5.95
N ASP A 401 0.10 -18.46 -6.64
CA ASP A 401 0.28 -18.13 -8.05
C ASP A 401 1.07 -16.81 -8.25
N ILE A 402 0.89 -15.84 -7.35
CA ILE A 402 1.63 -14.57 -7.37
C ILE A 402 2.84 -14.67 -6.43
N GLY A 403 2.61 -15.01 -5.17
CA GLY A 403 3.62 -15.07 -4.13
C GLY A 403 4.61 -16.23 -4.25
N GLY A 404 4.40 -17.17 -5.19
CA GLY A 404 5.31 -18.28 -5.44
C GLY A 404 5.35 -19.36 -4.35
N GLY A 405 4.37 -19.35 -3.41
CA GLY A 405 4.25 -20.30 -2.31
C GLY A 405 5.17 -19.97 -1.11
N ILE A 406 5.15 -20.87 -0.14
CA ILE A 406 5.84 -20.68 1.14
C ILE A 406 7.34 -20.93 1.00
N LYS A 407 8.16 -20.13 1.68
CA LYS A 407 9.63 -20.27 1.74
C LYS A 407 10.01 -21.69 2.24
N ASP A 408 11.13 -22.19 1.76
CA ASP A 408 11.73 -23.47 2.17
C ASP A 408 10.81 -24.69 2.01
N LYS A 409 9.79 -24.58 1.13
CA LYS A 409 8.77 -25.62 0.88
C LYS A 409 7.98 -26.04 2.14
N LYS A 410 7.93 -25.17 3.16
CA LYS A 410 7.14 -25.39 4.35
C LYS A 410 5.64 -25.30 4.06
N ARG A 411 4.83 -25.76 5.02
CA ARG A 411 3.37 -25.69 4.89
C ARG A 411 2.85 -24.32 5.30
N PHE A 412 1.89 -23.84 4.53
CA PHE A 412 1.14 -22.64 4.90
C PHE A 412 0.32 -22.91 6.17
N LYS A 413 0.37 -21.99 7.12
CA LYS A 413 -0.39 -22.07 8.37
C LYS A 413 -1.50 -21.03 8.43
N ALA A 414 -1.14 -19.76 8.24
CA ALA A 414 -2.08 -18.65 8.33
C ALA A 414 -1.60 -17.44 7.52
N ILE A 415 -2.53 -16.51 7.30
CA ILE A 415 -2.23 -15.17 6.81
C ILE A 415 -2.91 -14.14 7.72
N GLN A 416 -2.15 -13.15 8.16
CA GLN A 416 -2.71 -11.94 8.79
C GLN A 416 -3.08 -10.97 7.69
N THR A 417 -4.33 -10.48 7.67
CA THR A 417 -4.80 -9.42 6.78
C THR A 417 -5.21 -8.20 7.59
N GLY A 418 -5.08 -7.00 7.02
CA GLY A 418 -5.50 -5.76 7.65
C GLY A 418 -4.56 -5.22 8.75
N GLY A 419 -3.29 -5.65 8.74
CA GLY A 419 -2.31 -5.20 9.72
C GLY A 419 -2.66 -5.57 11.17
N PRO A 420 -2.24 -4.78 12.18
CA PRO A 420 -2.54 -5.03 13.60
C PRO A 420 -4.03 -4.99 13.92
N SER A 421 -4.80 -4.31 13.09
CA SER A 421 -6.26 -4.16 13.24
C SER A 421 -7.06 -5.33 12.64
N GLY A 422 -6.39 -6.21 11.88
CA GLY A 422 -7.02 -7.35 11.22
C GLY A 422 -6.96 -8.63 12.01
N GLY A 423 -7.13 -9.76 11.33
CA GLY A 423 -7.16 -11.09 11.95
C GLY A 423 -6.37 -12.13 11.17
N CYS A 424 -6.04 -13.22 11.86
CA CYS A 424 -5.37 -14.37 11.28
C CYS A 424 -6.38 -15.32 10.62
N ILE A 425 -6.19 -15.59 9.34
CA ILE A 425 -7.03 -16.48 8.54
C ILE A 425 -6.27 -17.80 8.33
N PRO A 426 -6.84 -18.96 8.73
CA PRO A 426 -6.15 -20.24 8.71
C PRO A 426 -6.16 -20.91 7.33
N ALA A 427 -5.39 -21.99 7.19
CA ALA A 427 -5.21 -22.74 5.95
C ALA A 427 -6.53 -23.28 5.34
N GLU A 428 -7.50 -23.64 6.18
CA GLU A 428 -8.80 -24.16 5.75
C GLU A 428 -9.62 -23.12 4.98
N LYS A 429 -9.25 -21.84 5.09
CA LYS A 429 -9.91 -20.71 4.43
C LYS A 429 -9.12 -20.13 3.25
N LEU A 430 -8.17 -20.87 2.69
CA LEU A 430 -7.37 -20.43 1.53
C LEU A 430 -8.21 -20.07 0.28
N ASP A 431 -9.40 -20.61 0.12
CA ASP A 431 -10.30 -20.31 -0.98
C ASP A 431 -11.25 -19.14 -0.71
N LEU A 432 -11.06 -18.44 0.43
CA LEU A 432 -11.81 -17.22 0.77
C LEU A 432 -11.52 -16.12 -0.27
N PRO A 433 -12.57 -15.49 -0.83
CA PRO A 433 -12.40 -14.29 -1.66
C PRO A 433 -11.88 -13.12 -0.82
N VAL A 434 -10.96 -12.35 -1.38
CA VAL A 434 -10.38 -11.19 -0.72
C VAL A 434 -11.23 -9.96 -1.06
N ASP A 435 -12.27 -9.73 -0.26
CA ASP A 435 -13.11 -8.54 -0.32
C ASP A 435 -13.54 -8.09 1.09
N TYR A 436 -14.20 -6.93 1.20
CA TYR A 436 -14.54 -6.35 2.50
C TYR A 436 -15.45 -7.26 3.32
N ASP A 437 -16.43 -7.85 2.69
CA ASP A 437 -17.49 -8.61 3.36
C ASP A 437 -16.96 -9.99 3.79
N SER A 438 -16.31 -10.72 2.90
CA SER A 438 -15.75 -12.06 3.18
C SER A 438 -14.66 -12.05 4.25
N LEU A 439 -13.78 -11.03 4.24
CA LEU A 439 -12.76 -10.89 5.28
C LEU A 439 -13.39 -10.57 6.65
N SER A 440 -14.43 -9.72 6.68
CA SER A 440 -15.15 -9.39 7.92
C SER A 440 -15.88 -10.61 8.51
N GLU A 441 -16.51 -11.44 7.70
CA GLU A 441 -17.15 -12.70 8.12
C GLU A 441 -16.13 -13.71 8.69
N ALA A 442 -14.91 -13.71 8.16
CA ALA A 442 -13.82 -14.51 8.71
C ALA A 442 -13.25 -13.97 10.03
N GLY A 443 -13.71 -12.79 10.49
CA GLY A 443 -13.23 -12.15 11.72
C GLY A 443 -12.00 -11.26 11.51
N SER A 444 -11.58 -11.04 10.26
CA SER A 444 -10.51 -10.14 9.88
C SER A 444 -11.06 -8.85 9.28
N ILE A 445 -10.22 -8.04 8.67
CA ILE A 445 -10.60 -6.86 7.88
C ILE A 445 -9.69 -6.72 6.66
N MET A 446 -10.11 -5.92 5.68
CA MET A 446 -9.27 -5.51 4.55
C MET A 446 -8.05 -4.70 5.02
N GLY A 447 -8.29 -3.79 5.95
CA GLY A 447 -7.29 -2.83 6.41
C GLY A 447 -6.75 -1.98 5.26
N SER A 448 -5.56 -1.44 5.44
CA SER A 448 -4.84 -0.71 4.38
C SER A 448 -4.36 -1.64 3.25
N GLY A 449 -4.21 -2.94 3.51
CA GLY A 449 -3.78 -3.95 2.53
C GLY A 449 -2.52 -4.74 2.95
N GLY A 450 -2.17 -4.72 4.23
CA GLY A 450 -1.10 -5.58 4.76
C GLY A 450 -1.49 -7.05 4.72
N MET A 451 -0.62 -7.91 4.18
CA MET A 451 -0.76 -9.37 4.16
C MET A 451 0.54 -10.01 4.64
N ILE A 452 0.51 -10.63 5.82
CA ILE A 452 1.66 -11.31 6.42
C ILE A 452 1.43 -12.82 6.42
N VAL A 453 2.19 -13.51 5.59
CA VAL A 453 2.10 -14.97 5.43
C VAL A 453 2.92 -15.67 6.50
N MET A 454 2.35 -16.71 7.09
CA MET A 454 2.91 -17.50 8.17
C MET A 454 2.96 -18.98 7.81
N ASP A 455 4.05 -19.65 8.19
CA ASP A 455 4.29 -21.07 8.00
C ASP A 455 4.01 -21.87 9.28
N GLU A 456 4.18 -23.19 9.20
CA GLU A 456 3.97 -24.14 10.29
C GLU A 456 4.86 -23.90 11.51
N GLU A 457 5.99 -23.19 11.36
CA GLU A 457 6.89 -22.83 12.47
C GLU A 457 6.50 -21.51 13.16
N THR A 458 5.38 -20.91 12.81
CA THR A 458 4.91 -19.66 13.42
C THR A 458 3.97 -19.97 14.60
N CYS A 459 4.29 -19.48 15.80
CA CYS A 459 3.43 -19.60 16.98
C CYS A 459 2.31 -18.54 16.94
N MET A 460 1.06 -19.00 16.91
CA MET A 460 -0.09 -18.10 16.80
C MET A 460 -0.38 -17.31 18.08
N VAL A 461 0.01 -17.84 19.24
CA VAL A 461 -0.08 -17.12 20.53
C VAL A 461 0.90 -15.94 20.53
N ASN A 462 2.13 -16.17 20.08
CA ASN A 462 3.14 -15.13 19.97
C ASN A 462 2.79 -14.07 18.91
N VAL A 463 2.16 -14.47 17.81
CA VAL A 463 1.64 -13.55 16.79
C VAL A 463 0.57 -12.61 17.38
N ALA A 464 -0.38 -13.16 18.15
CA ALA A 464 -1.39 -12.35 18.83
C ALA A 464 -0.76 -11.36 19.82
N LEU A 465 0.24 -11.81 20.59
CA LEU A 465 1.00 -10.96 21.50
C LEU A 465 1.72 -9.82 20.76
N TYR A 466 2.41 -10.13 19.67
CA TYR A 466 3.14 -9.14 18.87
C TYR A 466 2.25 -8.00 18.36
N PHE A 467 1.11 -8.34 17.73
CA PHE A 467 0.20 -7.33 17.22
C PHE A 467 -0.48 -6.52 18.33
N LEU A 468 -0.77 -7.18 19.45
CA LEU A 468 -1.37 -6.49 20.59
C LEU A 468 -0.39 -5.54 21.29
N GLN A 469 0.88 -5.93 21.42
CA GLN A 469 1.94 -5.05 21.93
C GLN A 469 2.10 -3.81 21.03
N PHE A 470 2.17 -4.00 19.70
CA PHE A 470 2.16 -2.87 18.76
C PHE A 470 0.98 -1.93 19.00
N THR A 471 -0.24 -2.47 19.13
CA THR A 471 -1.44 -1.65 19.35
C THR A 471 -1.42 -0.96 20.72
N GLN A 472 -0.84 -1.59 21.73
CA GLN A 472 -0.64 -1.01 23.06
C GLN A 472 0.31 0.18 22.99
N ASP A 473 1.45 0.04 22.31
CA ASP A 473 2.47 1.07 22.16
C ASP A 473 1.93 2.28 21.37
N GLU A 474 1.08 2.03 20.37
CA GLU A 474 0.44 3.05 19.54
C GLU A 474 -0.86 3.64 20.14
N SER A 475 -1.28 3.18 21.31
CA SER A 475 -2.46 3.71 21.99
C SER A 475 -2.25 5.15 22.43
N CYS A 476 -3.15 6.05 22.01
CA CYS A 476 -3.12 7.45 22.47
C CYS A 476 -3.41 7.62 23.99
N GLY A 477 -3.86 6.55 24.66
CA GLY A 477 -4.17 6.54 26.10
C GLY A 477 -5.46 7.25 26.50
N LYS A 478 -6.26 7.77 25.58
CA LYS A 478 -7.46 8.58 25.89
C LYS A 478 -8.57 7.78 26.55
N CYS A 479 -8.96 6.64 26.01
CA CYS A 479 -10.05 5.84 26.57
C CYS A 479 -9.53 4.65 27.38
N VAL A 480 -10.18 4.37 28.51
CA VAL A 480 -9.80 3.31 29.47
C VAL A 480 -9.81 1.91 28.82
N PRO A 481 -10.83 1.52 28.05
CA PRO A 481 -10.87 0.17 27.46
C PRO A 481 -9.64 -0.13 26.60
N CYS A 482 -9.22 0.79 25.72
CA CYS A 482 -8.01 0.63 24.92
C CYS A 482 -6.76 0.63 25.82
N ARG A 483 -6.54 1.72 26.60
CA ARG A 483 -5.31 1.91 27.39
C ARG A 483 -5.03 0.78 28.36
N MET A 484 -6.05 0.37 29.13
CA MET A 484 -5.88 -0.68 30.15
C MET A 484 -6.13 -2.08 29.60
N GLY A 485 -7.13 -2.22 28.72
CA GLY A 485 -7.50 -3.53 28.22
C GLY A 485 -6.44 -4.13 27.28
N THR A 486 -5.82 -3.35 26.39
CA THR A 486 -4.72 -3.87 25.55
C THR A 486 -3.52 -4.30 26.38
N LYS A 487 -3.20 -3.55 27.45
CA LYS A 487 -2.13 -3.91 28.39
C LYS A 487 -2.42 -5.23 29.10
N GLN A 488 -3.60 -5.38 29.68
CA GLN A 488 -3.98 -6.60 30.38
C GLN A 488 -4.03 -7.82 29.47
N MET A 489 -4.57 -7.69 28.26
CA MET A 489 -4.54 -8.77 27.27
C MET A 489 -3.10 -9.16 26.91
N ALA A 490 -2.19 -8.18 26.73
CA ALA A 490 -0.78 -8.46 26.44
C ALA A 490 -0.08 -9.17 27.60
N GLU A 491 -0.37 -8.79 28.85
CA GLU A 491 0.16 -9.46 30.06
C GLU A 491 -0.30 -10.92 30.14
N ILE A 492 -1.59 -11.22 29.85
CA ILE A 492 -2.11 -12.57 29.81
C ILE A 492 -1.41 -13.39 28.71
N LEU A 493 -1.31 -12.86 27.49
CA LEU A 493 -0.63 -13.56 26.40
C LEU A 493 0.87 -13.81 26.71
N ALA A 494 1.55 -12.83 27.32
CA ALA A 494 2.92 -12.98 27.75
C ALA A 494 3.06 -14.06 28.84
N LYS A 495 2.13 -14.14 29.80
CA LYS A 495 2.04 -15.20 30.79
C LYS A 495 1.92 -16.58 30.12
N ILE A 496 1.03 -16.69 29.12
CA ILE A 496 0.82 -17.95 28.36
C ILE A 496 2.08 -18.35 27.60
N THR A 497 2.76 -17.40 26.91
CA THR A 497 4.00 -17.70 26.14
C THR A 497 5.18 -18.09 27.01
N ARG A 498 5.19 -17.72 28.32
CA ARG A 498 6.18 -18.15 29.30
C ARG A 498 5.85 -19.48 29.99
N GLY A 499 4.71 -20.09 29.68
CA GLY A 499 4.28 -21.32 30.32
C GLY A 499 3.64 -21.15 31.71
N GLU A 500 3.39 -19.90 32.10
CA GLU A 500 2.73 -19.54 33.38
C GLU A 500 1.22 -19.42 33.26
N GLY A 501 0.67 -19.62 32.05
CA GLY A 501 -0.76 -19.53 31.76
C GLY A 501 -1.60 -20.61 32.47
N GLU A 502 -2.82 -20.25 32.82
CA GLU A 502 -3.83 -21.06 33.47
C GLU A 502 -5.08 -21.19 32.58
N GLU A 503 -5.97 -22.19 32.84
CA GLU A 503 -7.16 -22.42 32.02
C GLU A 503 -8.13 -21.22 32.02
N GLU A 504 -8.26 -20.57 33.16
CA GLU A 504 -9.10 -19.38 33.36
C GLU A 504 -8.65 -18.20 32.52
N ASP A 505 -7.35 -18.09 32.19
CA ASP A 505 -6.79 -17.01 31.39
C ASP A 505 -7.45 -16.93 30.00
N LEU A 506 -7.87 -18.06 29.42
CA LEU A 506 -8.53 -18.07 28.11
C LEU A 506 -9.91 -17.39 28.15
N GLY A 507 -10.68 -17.64 29.17
CA GLY A 507 -12.00 -17.02 29.39
C GLY A 507 -11.87 -15.50 29.63
N ILE A 508 -10.94 -15.12 30.53
CA ILE A 508 -10.65 -13.72 30.85
C ILE A 508 -10.18 -12.97 29.61
N LEU A 509 -9.28 -13.55 28.83
CA LEU A 509 -8.74 -12.96 27.60
C LEU A 509 -9.84 -12.72 26.56
N GLU A 510 -10.75 -13.68 26.38
CA GLU A 510 -11.86 -13.57 25.42
C GLU A 510 -12.87 -12.49 25.83
N ASP A 511 -13.25 -12.43 27.10
CA ASP A 511 -14.22 -11.45 27.62
C ASP A 511 -13.63 -10.03 27.63
N LEU A 512 -12.35 -9.91 27.99
CA LEU A 512 -11.63 -8.64 27.93
C LEU A 512 -11.51 -8.15 26.48
N ALA A 513 -11.20 -9.05 25.54
CA ALA A 513 -11.13 -8.73 24.10
C ALA A 513 -12.48 -8.21 23.57
N LYS A 514 -13.60 -8.85 23.93
CA LYS A 514 -14.95 -8.38 23.57
C LYS A 514 -15.25 -7.00 24.17
N THR A 515 -14.87 -6.80 25.43
CA THR A 515 -15.07 -5.50 26.13
C THR A 515 -14.28 -4.38 25.48
N VAL A 516 -12.99 -4.60 25.21
CA VAL A 516 -12.14 -3.60 24.52
C VAL A 516 -12.70 -3.27 23.14
N LYS A 517 -13.13 -4.26 22.38
CA LYS A 517 -13.72 -4.10 21.05
C LYS A 517 -14.98 -3.24 21.07
N SER A 518 -15.88 -3.44 22.04
CA SER A 518 -17.19 -2.77 22.10
C SER A 518 -17.14 -1.39 22.74
N ALA A 519 -16.23 -1.17 23.70
CA ALA A 519 -16.21 0.04 24.51
C ALA A 519 -15.14 1.07 24.15
N SER A 520 -14.23 0.75 23.19
CA SER A 520 -13.19 1.70 22.76
C SER A 520 -13.73 2.80 21.89
N LEU A 521 -13.14 4.00 22.01
CA LEU A 521 -13.61 5.23 21.34
C LEU A 521 -13.39 5.22 19.82
N CYS A 522 -12.23 4.71 19.34
CA CYS A 522 -11.83 4.77 17.93
C CYS A 522 -11.46 3.39 17.38
N GLY A 523 -11.26 3.32 16.05
CA GLY A 523 -10.94 2.10 15.33
C GLY A 523 -9.73 1.35 15.87
N LEU A 524 -8.68 2.04 16.36
CA LEU A 524 -7.51 1.39 16.93
C LEU A 524 -7.89 0.44 18.07
N GLY A 525 -8.59 0.93 19.10
CA GLY A 525 -9.00 0.10 20.22
C GLY A 525 -10.10 -0.90 19.86
N GLN A 526 -11.04 -0.53 18.97
CA GLN A 526 -12.12 -1.43 18.51
C GLN A 526 -11.59 -2.63 17.72
N THR A 527 -10.44 -2.53 17.07
CA THR A 527 -9.87 -3.59 16.24
C THR A 527 -8.66 -4.28 16.87
N ALA A 528 -8.01 -3.68 17.87
CA ALA A 528 -6.88 -4.26 18.60
C ALA A 528 -7.09 -5.73 19.04
N PRO A 529 -8.29 -6.14 19.49
CA PRO A 529 -8.55 -7.51 19.89
C PRO A 529 -8.70 -8.51 18.73
N ASN A 530 -8.80 -8.08 17.47
CA ASN A 530 -9.08 -8.98 16.34
C ASN A 530 -8.01 -10.09 16.18
N PRO A 531 -6.69 -9.83 16.26
CA PRO A 531 -5.69 -10.89 16.22
C PRO A 531 -5.88 -11.90 17.35
N VAL A 532 -6.20 -11.46 18.56
CA VAL A 532 -6.46 -12.33 19.70
C VAL A 532 -7.70 -13.20 19.48
N LEU A 533 -8.82 -12.59 19.10
CA LEU A 533 -10.09 -13.30 18.87
C LEU A 533 -10.00 -14.32 17.73
N THR A 534 -9.29 -13.98 16.65
CA THR A 534 -9.14 -14.91 15.52
C THR A 534 -8.16 -16.03 15.81
N THR A 535 -7.07 -15.78 16.53
CA THR A 535 -6.15 -16.86 16.93
C THR A 535 -6.79 -17.78 17.97
N LEU A 536 -7.57 -17.28 18.93
CA LEU A 536 -8.39 -18.10 19.85
C LEU A 536 -9.43 -18.94 19.08
N ARG A 537 -10.08 -18.36 18.07
CA ARG A 537 -11.10 -19.04 17.26
C ARG A 537 -10.52 -20.17 16.42
N TYR A 538 -9.39 -19.95 15.76
CA TYR A 538 -8.88 -20.88 14.75
C TYR A 538 -7.70 -21.73 15.22
N PHE A 539 -6.99 -21.31 16.27
CA PHE A 539 -5.76 -21.94 16.76
C PHE A 539 -5.82 -22.23 18.27
N ARG A 540 -7.02 -22.44 18.81
CA ARG A 540 -7.24 -22.68 20.25
C ARG A 540 -6.35 -23.80 20.81
N LYS A 541 -6.09 -24.84 20.04
CA LYS A 541 -5.21 -25.96 20.42
C LYS A 541 -3.78 -25.52 20.75
N GLU A 542 -3.28 -24.46 20.10
CA GLU A 542 -1.95 -23.95 20.44
C GLU A 542 -1.95 -23.26 21.81
N TYR A 543 -2.99 -22.54 22.15
CA TYR A 543 -3.16 -21.96 23.50
C TYR A 543 -3.23 -23.05 24.56
N GLU A 544 -4.02 -24.08 24.31
CA GLU A 544 -4.16 -25.23 25.23
C GLU A 544 -2.83 -25.97 25.41
N ALA A 545 -2.04 -26.17 24.35
CA ALA A 545 -0.71 -26.76 24.43
C ALA A 545 0.25 -25.91 25.30
N HIS A 546 0.24 -24.57 25.13
CA HIS A 546 1.05 -23.67 25.96
C HIS A 546 0.66 -23.74 27.45
N ILE A 547 -0.64 -23.87 27.74
CA ILE A 547 -1.18 -23.88 29.12
C ILE A 547 -1.05 -25.27 29.77
N ARG A 548 -1.57 -26.33 29.13
CA ARG A 548 -1.67 -27.68 29.71
C ARG A 548 -0.39 -28.48 29.57
N GLU A 549 0.20 -28.45 28.38
CA GLU A 549 1.35 -29.28 28.04
C GLU A 549 2.67 -28.54 28.31
N LYS A 550 2.60 -27.24 28.63
CA LYS A 550 3.79 -26.37 28.79
C LYS A 550 4.74 -26.49 27.59
N ALA A 551 4.17 -26.57 26.37
CA ALA A 551 4.90 -26.77 25.14
C ALA A 551 4.44 -25.78 24.05
N CYS A 552 5.39 -25.27 23.28
CA CYS A 552 5.10 -24.47 22.09
C CYS A 552 5.20 -25.36 20.84
N PRO A 553 4.09 -25.68 20.14
CA PRO A 553 4.14 -26.57 18.96
C PRO A 553 5.01 -26.03 17.82
N ALA A 554 5.18 -24.70 17.75
CA ALA A 554 6.02 -24.04 16.75
C ALA A 554 7.47 -23.83 17.22
N LEU A 555 7.84 -24.25 18.41
CA LEU A 555 9.18 -24.10 19.03
C LEU A 555 9.70 -22.64 19.01
N GLN A 556 8.80 -21.66 19.22
CA GLN A 556 9.13 -20.23 19.20
C GLN A 556 9.24 -19.62 20.60
N CYS A 557 8.46 -20.12 21.55
CA CYS A 557 8.42 -19.62 22.93
C CYS A 557 9.55 -20.26 23.72
N LYS A 558 10.61 -19.51 23.98
CA LYS A 558 11.89 -20.01 24.53
C LYS A 558 11.72 -20.74 25.85
N GLU A 559 10.89 -20.23 26.73
CA GLU A 559 10.60 -20.78 28.05
C GLU A 559 9.85 -22.12 28.01
N LEU A 560 9.27 -22.45 26.85
CA LEU A 560 8.54 -23.70 26.59
C LEU A 560 9.35 -24.68 25.73
N ILE A 561 10.64 -24.43 25.50
CA ILE A 561 11.54 -25.31 24.77
C ILE A 561 12.37 -26.10 25.76
N VAL A 562 12.18 -27.41 25.81
CA VAL A 562 12.99 -28.31 26.63
C VAL A 562 14.03 -29.01 25.75
N TYR A 563 15.29 -28.83 26.08
CA TYR A 563 16.41 -29.53 25.46
C TYR A 563 16.70 -30.78 26.27
N TYR A 564 16.79 -31.94 25.63
CA TYR A 564 17.18 -33.18 26.27
C TYR A 564 18.21 -33.94 25.40
N ILE A 565 19.10 -34.65 26.08
CA ILE A 565 20.08 -35.51 25.43
C ILE A 565 19.45 -36.86 25.21
N LEU A 566 19.47 -37.34 23.94
CA LEU A 566 19.09 -38.71 23.61
C LEU A 566 20.18 -39.67 24.10
N PRO A 567 19.94 -40.48 25.15
CA PRO A 567 21.00 -41.35 25.70
C PRO A 567 21.58 -42.31 24.64
N GLU A 568 20.72 -42.80 23.74
CA GLU A 568 21.10 -43.75 22.69
C GLU A 568 21.96 -43.10 21.55
N LYS A 569 22.00 -41.76 21.50
CA LYS A 569 22.83 -41.01 20.55
C LYS A 569 24.00 -40.28 21.21
N CYS A 570 24.01 -40.26 22.51
CA CYS A 570 25.06 -39.57 23.28
C CYS A 570 26.37 -40.38 23.26
N VAL A 571 27.44 -39.76 22.76
CA VAL A 571 28.77 -40.37 22.73
C VAL A 571 29.65 -39.98 23.93
N GLY A 572 29.07 -39.25 24.90
CA GLY A 572 29.77 -38.83 26.11
C GLY A 572 30.90 -37.82 25.91
N CYS A 573 30.85 -37.02 24.87
CA CYS A 573 31.83 -35.95 24.63
C CYS A 573 31.54 -34.73 25.51
N LEU A 574 32.00 -34.70 26.70
CA LEU A 574 31.88 -33.57 27.63
C LEU A 574 32.43 -32.27 27.07
#